data_2076b5117dadb81d4690d5fa884f9dce
#
_entry.id   2076b5117dadb81d4690d5fa884f9dce
#
_cell.length_a   1.000
_cell.length_b   1.000
_cell.length_c   1.000
_cell.angle_alpha   90.00
_cell.angle_beta   90.00
_cell.angle_gamma   90.00
#
_symmetry.space_group_name_H-M   'P 1'
#
loop_
_entity.id
_entity.type
_entity.pdbx_description
1 polymer ?
#
loop_
_entity_poly.entity_id
_entity_poly.type
_entity_poly.pdbx_seq_one_letter_code
_entity_poly.pdbx_strand_id
1 'polypeptide(L)'
;MSDDGSASPAAVLRSVVARAVDADLAELDGRIAVVERGSQSTRGEAAGSDSATPAERLAELLGEADSVVAVVPRLDADLARRLNASLKVGDDRTDGGTDPSAPRSARVVFTGSAADRLSGATGAVVRRALADRGVDAYRHDGESPVAVALGDDRAAVGLIDDAGVAALLWTQDPTVREWAAATCRRYLDAAEPASGG
;
A
#
# COMPACT_ATOMS: atom_id res chain seq x y z
N MET A 1 -24.63 -21.33 -19.75
CA MET A 1 -23.32 -20.89 -19.27
C MET A 1 -23.51 -19.44 -18.92
N SER A 2 -23.82 -19.20 -17.63
CA SER A 2 -24.04 -17.85 -17.11
C SER A 2 -22.66 -17.27 -16.84
N ASP A 3 -22.28 -16.29 -17.65
CA ASP A 3 -21.16 -15.41 -17.37
C ASP A 3 -21.58 -14.56 -16.17
N ASP A 4 -21.19 -15.02 -14.97
CA ASP A 4 -21.35 -14.25 -13.76
C ASP A 4 -20.42 -13.04 -13.89
N GLY A 5 -21.00 -11.91 -14.29
CA GLY A 5 -20.34 -10.61 -14.46
C GLY A 5 -19.83 -10.04 -13.14
N SER A 6 -19.00 -10.80 -12.44
CA SER A 6 -18.22 -10.30 -11.31
C SER A 6 -17.30 -9.21 -11.85
N ALA A 7 -17.51 -7.97 -11.42
CA ALA A 7 -16.61 -6.88 -11.77
C ALA A 7 -15.17 -7.24 -11.40
N SER A 8 -14.23 -6.98 -12.31
CA SER A 8 -12.83 -7.28 -12.03
C SER A 8 -12.32 -6.47 -10.82
N PRO A 9 -11.35 -6.98 -10.07
CA PRO A 9 -10.74 -6.24 -8.95
C PRO A 9 -10.28 -4.83 -9.34
N ALA A 10 -9.76 -4.65 -10.55
CA ALA A 10 -9.40 -3.34 -11.07
C ALA A 10 -10.62 -2.42 -11.28
N ALA A 11 -11.72 -2.95 -11.80
CA ALA A 11 -12.96 -2.18 -11.98
C ALA A 11 -13.58 -1.79 -10.63
N VAL A 12 -13.56 -2.70 -9.66
CA VAL A 12 -14.02 -2.42 -8.29
C VAL A 12 -13.18 -1.31 -7.67
N LEU A 13 -11.85 -1.40 -7.79
CA LEU A 13 -10.92 -0.43 -7.21
C LEU A 13 -11.11 0.97 -7.82
N ARG A 14 -11.24 1.06 -9.15
CA ARG A 14 -11.55 2.32 -9.84
C ARG A 14 -12.86 2.94 -9.34
N SER A 15 -13.91 2.12 -9.19
CA SER A 15 -15.20 2.59 -8.69
C SER A 15 -15.14 3.07 -7.24
N VAL A 16 -14.35 2.41 -6.39
CA VAL A 16 -14.14 2.83 -5.00
C VAL A 16 -13.45 4.18 -4.95
N VAL A 17 -12.37 4.37 -5.72
CA VAL A 17 -11.62 5.63 -5.75
C VAL A 17 -12.49 6.75 -6.34
N ALA A 18 -13.15 6.54 -7.49
CA ALA A 18 -14.02 7.53 -8.13
C ALA A 18 -15.10 8.04 -7.16
N ARG A 19 -15.76 7.11 -6.46
CA ARG A 19 -16.77 7.47 -5.45
C ARG A 19 -16.16 8.22 -4.26
N ALA A 20 -14.97 7.85 -3.86
CA ALA A 20 -14.31 8.45 -2.70
C ALA A 20 -13.87 9.91 -2.95
N VAL A 21 -13.58 10.25 -4.22
CA VAL A 21 -13.16 11.61 -4.61
C VAL A 21 -14.28 12.37 -5.34
N ASP A 22 -15.50 11.81 -5.40
CA ASP A 22 -16.66 12.39 -6.08
C ASP A 22 -16.38 12.79 -7.55
N ALA A 23 -15.68 11.91 -8.27
CA ALA A 23 -15.29 12.12 -9.65
C ALA A 23 -15.87 11.04 -10.57
N ASP A 24 -16.07 11.39 -11.85
CA ASP A 24 -16.46 10.43 -12.88
C ASP A 24 -15.30 9.51 -13.24
N LEU A 25 -15.60 8.23 -13.46
CA LEU A 25 -14.60 7.23 -13.89
C LEU A 25 -13.85 7.65 -15.16
N ALA A 26 -14.57 8.29 -16.11
CA ALA A 26 -13.99 8.77 -17.35
C ALA A 26 -12.95 9.89 -17.14
N GLU A 27 -13.14 10.72 -16.12
CA GLU A 27 -12.19 11.79 -15.78
C GLU A 27 -10.92 11.23 -15.11
N LEU A 28 -11.05 10.13 -14.38
CA LEU A 28 -9.94 9.47 -13.71
C LEU A 28 -9.11 8.57 -14.66
N ASP A 29 -9.73 8.01 -15.71
CA ASP A 29 -9.11 6.97 -16.55
C ASP A 29 -7.78 7.39 -17.20
N GLY A 30 -7.59 8.69 -17.47
CA GLY A 30 -6.33 9.24 -17.99
C GLY A 30 -5.30 9.65 -16.92
N ARG A 31 -5.68 9.62 -15.63
CA ARG A 31 -4.87 10.14 -14.51
C ARG A 31 -4.45 9.08 -13.52
N ILE A 32 -5.01 7.89 -13.64
CA ILE A 32 -4.72 6.75 -12.78
C ILE A 32 -4.11 5.61 -13.60
N ALA A 33 -3.17 4.91 -13.00
CA ALA A 33 -2.67 3.65 -13.52
C ALA A 33 -3.17 2.51 -12.62
N VAL A 34 -3.51 1.37 -13.22
CA VAL A 34 -4.03 0.21 -12.49
C VAL A 34 -3.39 -1.06 -13.00
N VAL A 35 -2.98 -1.92 -12.10
CA VAL A 35 -2.54 -3.28 -12.38
C VAL A 35 -3.38 -4.27 -11.57
N GLU A 36 -3.73 -5.40 -12.18
CA GLU A 36 -4.53 -6.47 -11.59
C GLU A 36 -3.75 -7.78 -11.62
N ARG A 37 -3.93 -8.61 -10.61
CA ARG A 37 -3.32 -9.95 -10.57
C ARG A 37 -3.83 -10.80 -11.74
N GLY A 38 -2.88 -11.37 -12.51
CA GLY A 38 -3.20 -12.23 -13.65
C GLY A 38 -3.57 -11.50 -14.94
N SER A 39 -3.69 -10.18 -14.95
CA SER A 39 -3.84 -9.40 -16.17
C SER A 39 -2.48 -9.01 -16.71
N GLN A 40 -2.20 -9.39 -17.96
CA GLN A 40 -1.13 -8.74 -18.71
C GLN A 40 -1.61 -7.32 -19.03
N SER A 41 -0.78 -6.35 -18.71
CA SER A 41 -1.07 -4.91 -18.81
C SER A 41 -1.70 -4.58 -20.18
N THR A 42 -2.99 -4.27 -20.20
CA THR A 42 -3.63 -3.67 -21.36
C THR A 42 -3.77 -2.19 -21.14
N ARG A 43 -2.85 -1.47 -21.78
CA ARG A 43 -2.88 -0.07 -22.19
C ARG A 43 -2.84 1.01 -21.10
N GLY A 44 -1.71 1.65 -21.05
CA GLY A 44 -1.41 2.94 -20.45
C GLY A 44 0.10 3.12 -20.49
N GLU A 45 0.63 3.83 -21.49
CA GLU A 45 2.05 4.13 -21.65
C GLU A 45 2.57 4.91 -20.43
N ALA A 46 3.10 4.19 -19.46
CA ALA A 46 4.18 4.70 -18.61
C ALA A 46 5.22 3.59 -18.60
N ALA A 47 6.27 3.78 -19.35
CA ALA A 47 7.38 2.85 -19.53
C ALA A 47 7.95 2.39 -18.21
N GLY A 48 7.93 1.07 -17.98
CA GLY A 48 8.62 0.45 -16.87
C GLY A 48 8.01 -0.91 -16.50
N SER A 49 8.56 -1.99 -17.05
CA SER A 49 8.33 -3.40 -16.70
C SER A 49 6.90 -3.92 -16.93
N ASP A 50 6.65 -4.40 -18.14
CA ASP A 50 5.40 -4.98 -18.64
C ASP A 50 4.90 -6.27 -17.94
N SER A 51 5.41 -6.62 -16.77
CA SER A 51 5.06 -7.87 -16.08
C SER A 51 5.03 -7.78 -14.55
N ALA A 52 5.11 -6.58 -13.97
CA ALA A 52 5.12 -6.44 -12.52
C ALA A 52 3.74 -6.81 -11.92
N THR A 53 3.75 -7.68 -10.93
CA THR A 53 2.55 -7.98 -10.13
C THR A 53 2.13 -6.75 -9.32
N PRO A 54 0.85 -6.64 -8.89
CA PRO A 54 0.40 -5.53 -8.03
C PRO A 54 1.26 -5.36 -6.78
N ALA A 55 1.73 -6.45 -6.17
CA ALA A 55 2.57 -6.42 -4.99
C ALA A 55 4.00 -5.91 -5.30
N GLU A 56 4.58 -6.29 -6.43
CA GLU A 56 5.88 -5.77 -6.90
C GLU A 56 5.80 -4.29 -7.18
N ARG A 57 4.76 -3.86 -7.89
CA ARG A 57 4.58 -2.44 -8.19
C ARG A 57 4.37 -1.60 -6.93
N LEU A 58 3.61 -2.12 -5.95
CA LEU A 58 3.47 -1.46 -4.65
C LEU A 58 4.82 -1.31 -3.95
N ALA A 59 5.63 -2.37 -3.94
CA ALA A 59 6.94 -2.36 -3.32
C ALA A 59 7.90 -1.34 -3.99
N GLU A 60 7.89 -1.23 -5.32
CA GLU A 60 8.64 -0.22 -6.07
C GLU A 60 8.20 1.21 -5.68
N LEU A 61 6.88 1.47 -5.71
CA LEU A 61 6.34 2.80 -5.39
C LEU A 61 6.69 3.25 -3.96
N LEU A 62 6.68 2.32 -3.00
CA LEU A 62 7.04 2.61 -1.62
C LEU A 62 8.56 2.77 -1.44
N GLY A 63 9.36 2.02 -2.21
CA GLY A 63 10.82 2.14 -2.20
C GLY A 63 11.34 3.44 -2.82
N GLU A 64 10.59 4.04 -3.74
CA GLU A 64 10.94 5.32 -4.38
C GLU A 64 10.62 6.56 -3.51
N ALA A 65 9.79 6.41 -2.47
CA ALA A 65 9.34 7.54 -1.66
C ALA A 65 10.28 7.81 -0.48
N ASP A 66 10.59 9.07 -0.21
CA ASP A 66 11.33 9.49 1.01
C ASP A 66 10.48 9.35 2.27
N SER A 67 9.17 9.55 2.16
CA SER A 67 8.22 9.44 3.26
C SER A 67 6.99 8.66 2.84
N VAL A 68 6.57 7.71 3.68
CA VAL A 68 5.40 6.87 3.44
C VAL A 68 4.46 6.91 4.64
N VAL A 69 3.17 7.12 4.38
CA VAL A 69 2.10 6.86 5.35
C VAL A 69 1.13 5.89 4.73
N ALA A 70 0.83 4.78 5.41
CA ALA A 70 -0.04 3.76 4.86
C ALA A 70 -1.06 3.22 5.87
N VAL A 71 -2.20 2.77 5.34
CA VAL A 71 -3.24 2.00 6.05
C VAL A 71 -3.30 0.61 5.41
N VAL A 72 -3.09 -0.43 6.21
CA VAL A 72 -2.98 -1.81 5.74
C VAL A 72 -4.02 -2.67 6.46
N PRO A 73 -5.10 -3.09 5.76
CA PRO A 73 -6.16 -3.89 6.37
C PRO A 73 -5.80 -5.37 6.50
N ARG A 74 -4.97 -5.87 5.60
CA ARG A 74 -4.49 -7.26 5.57
C ARG A 74 -3.02 -7.30 5.23
N LEU A 75 -2.30 -8.16 5.89
CA LEU A 75 -0.89 -8.40 5.65
C LEU A 75 -0.69 -9.91 5.44
N ASP A 76 -0.50 -10.33 4.20
CA ASP A 76 -0.09 -11.70 3.92
C ASP A 76 1.44 -11.86 4.00
N ALA A 77 1.90 -13.11 4.05
CA ALA A 77 3.32 -13.40 4.21
C ALA A 77 4.15 -13.01 2.97
N ASP A 78 3.55 -13.00 1.78
CA ASP A 78 4.25 -12.65 0.54
C ASP A 78 4.42 -11.14 0.44
N LEU A 79 3.37 -10.37 0.69
CA LEU A 79 3.43 -8.91 0.77
C LEU A 79 4.42 -8.46 1.85
N ALA A 80 4.38 -9.08 3.04
CA ALA A 80 5.33 -8.79 4.11
C ALA A 80 6.78 -9.06 3.68
N ARG A 81 7.04 -10.15 2.96
CA ARG A 81 8.37 -10.50 2.46
C ARG A 81 8.85 -9.51 1.40
N ARG A 82 7.99 -9.09 0.46
CA ARG A 82 8.29 -8.11 -0.59
C ARG A 82 8.55 -6.74 0.00
N LEU A 83 7.67 -6.26 0.87
CA LEU A 83 7.89 -5.00 1.61
C LEU A 83 9.17 -5.05 2.44
N ASN A 84 9.45 -6.20 3.06
CA ASN A 84 10.69 -6.40 3.79
C ASN A 84 11.94 -6.32 2.91
N ALA A 85 11.86 -6.79 1.68
CA ALA A 85 12.96 -6.68 0.72
C ALA A 85 13.14 -5.24 0.21
N SER A 86 12.04 -4.51 -0.02
CA SER A 86 12.05 -3.13 -0.51
C SER A 86 12.38 -2.08 0.57
N LEU A 87 12.02 -2.38 1.83
CA LEU A 87 12.31 -1.54 2.98
C LEU A 87 13.63 -1.92 3.69
N LYS A 88 14.48 -2.72 3.06
CA LYS A 88 15.84 -2.94 3.57
C LYS A 88 16.62 -1.64 3.46
N VAL A 89 16.46 -0.80 4.46
CA VAL A 89 17.42 0.27 4.77
C VAL A 89 18.77 -0.38 4.99
N GLY A 90 19.75 0.01 4.21
CA GLY A 90 21.06 -0.61 4.16
C GLY A 90 21.68 -0.86 5.52
N ASP A 91 21.81 -2.12 5.86
CA ASP A 91 22.61 -2.62 6.98
C ASP A 91 24.12 -2.63 6.62
N ASP A 92 24.46 -2.22 5.39
CA ASP A 92 25.82 -2.01 4.93
C ASP A 92 26.24 -0.53 4.99
N ARG A 93 26.21 0.05 6.21
CA ARG A 93 26.90 1.32 6.50
C ARG A 93 28.41 1.11 6.68
N THR A 94 29.05 0.41 5.76
CA THR A 94 30.51 0.28 5.80
C THR A 94 31.21 1.12 4.74
N ASP A 95 30.53 1.91 3.94
CA ASP A 95 31.19 2.93 3.11
C ASP A 95 30.14 3.93 2.64
N GLY A 96 30.19 5.14 3.14
CA GLY A 96 29.64 6.44 2.70
C GLY A 96 28.62 6.58 1.55
N GLY A 97 27.93 5.55 1.15
CA GLY A 97 26.92 5.52 0.10
C GLY A 97 25.51 5.55 0.72
N THR A 98 24.81 6.65 0.56
CA THR A 98 23.38 6.72 0.81
C THR A 98 22.72 5.90 -0.30
N ASP A 99 22.20 4.69 0.03
CA ASP A 99 21.32 3.97 -0.90
C ASP A 99 19.99 4.73 -0.99
N PRO A 100 19.63 5.27 -2.17
CA PRO A 100 18.42 6.09 -2.32
C PRO A 100 17.12 5.30 -2.31
N SER A 101 17.15 3.98 -2.05
CA SER A 101 16.02 3.07 -2.31
C SER A 101 15.16 2.73 -1.11
N ALA A 102 15.26 3.42 0.02
CA ALA A 102 14.39 3.16 1.17
C ALA A 102 13.79 4.43 1.73
N PRO A 103 12.50 4.43 2.13
CA PRO A 103 11.88 5.60 2.74
C PRO A 103 12.62 5.99 4.02
N ARG A 104 12.89 7.27 4.18
CA ARG A 104 13.54 7.83 5.39
C ARG A 104 12.61 7.80 6.60
N SER A 105 11.31 7.79 6.35
CA SER A 105 10.28 7.61 7.38
C SER A 105 9.10 6.82 6.83
N ALA A 106 8.65 5.83 7.58
CA ALA A 106 7.46 5.07 7.23
C ALA A 106 6.55 4.95 8.45
N ARG A 107 5.30 5.41 8.32
CA ARG A 107 4.24 5.25 9.33
C ARG A 107 3.15 4.35 8.77
N VAL A 108 2.88 3.24 9.42
CA VAL A 108 1.93 2.25 8.93
C VAL A 108 0.88 1.97 9.99
N VAL A 109 -0.38 2.20 9.65
CA VAL A 109 -1.53 1.84 10.47
C VAL A 109 -2.06 0.49 10.01
N PHE A 110 -2.03 -0.48 10.89
CA PHE A 110 -2.58 -1.81 10.67
C PHE A 110 -4.02 -1.86 11.20
N THR A 111 -4.94 -2.35 10.36
CA THR A 111 -6.37 -2.49 10.69
C THR A 111 -6.83 -3.93 10.46
N GLY A 112 -7.99 -4.30 10.97
CA GLY A 112 -8.56 -5.64 10.76
C GLY A 112 -7.57 -6.77 11.06
N SER A 113 -7.50 -7.76 10.18
CA SER A 113 -6.63 -8.94 10.38
C SER A 113 -5.12 -8.62 10.39
N ALA A 114 -4.71 -7.48 9.82
CA ALA A 114 -3.32 -7.03 9.94
C ALA A 114 -3.00 -6.52 11.35
N ALA A 115 -3.95 -5.87 12.02
CA ALA A 115 -3.81 -5.43 13.40
C ALA A 115 -3.70 -6.63 14.36
N ASP A 116 -4.46 -7.70 14.10
CA ASP A 116 -4.41 -8.94 14.90
C ASP A 116 -3.02 -9.58 14.87
N ARG A 117 -2.34 -9.51 13.74
CA ARG A 117 -0.97 -10.03 13.59
C ARG A 117 0.08 -9.27 14.41
N LEU A 118 -0.21 -8.06 14.84
CA LEU A 118 0.64 -7.29 15.75
C LEU A 118 0.41 -7.63 17.22
N SER A 119 -0.55 -8.50 17.53
CA SER A 119 -0.92 -8.87 18.88
C SER A 119 -0.23 -10.16 19.35
N GLY A 120 -0.12 -10.35 20.66
CA GLY A 120 0.45 -11.56 21.26
C GLY A 120 1.96 -11.72 21.03
N ALA A 121 2.46 -12.92 21.33
CA ALA A 121 3.91 -13.24 21.28
C ALA A 121 4.49 -13.16 19.86
N THR A 122 3.75 -13.65 18.84
CA THR A 122 4.15 -13.54 17.44
C THR A 122 4.14 -12.07 16.99
N GLY A 123 3.19 -11.28 17.46
CA GLY A 123 3.12 -9.85 17.19
C GLY A 123 4.33 -9.08 17.69
N ALA A 124 4.89 -9.47 18.82
CA ALA A 124 6.12 -8.84 19.33
C ALA A 124 7.30 -8.98 18.34
N VAL A 125 7.45 -10.14 17.70
CA VAL A 125 8.48 -10.38 16.68
C VAL A 125 8.24 -9.49 15.45
N VAL A 126 6.99 -9.38 15.00
CA VAL A 126 6.62 -8.55 13.85
C VAL A 126 6.89 -7.07 14.15
N ARG A 127 6.45 -6.58 15.32
CA ARG A 127 6.70 -5.18 15.73
C ARG A 127 8.18 -4.85 15.78
N ARG A 128 8.98 -5.73 16.36
CA ARG A 128 10.44 -5.56 16.42
C ARG A 128 11.02 -5.50 15.01
N ALA A 129 10.63 -6.41 14.14
CA ALA A 129 11.10 -6.43 12.75
C ALA A 129 10.73 -5.17 11.97
N LEU A 130 9.59 -4.54 12.26
CA LEU A 130 9.18 -3.26 11.69
C LEU A 130 10.02 -2.11 12.25
N ALA A 131 10.20 -2.06 13.58
CA ALA A 131 10.99 -1.04 14.25
C ALA A 131 12.47 -1.07 13.82
N ASP A 132 13.06 -2.26 13.67
CA ASP A 132 14.44 -2.45 13.18
C ASP A 132 14.64 -1.89 11.74
N ARG A 133 13.54 -1.64 11.02
CA ARG A 133 13.51 -1.04 9.67
C ARG A 133 13.09 0.43 9.66
N GLY A 134 12.95 1.05 10.82
CA GLY A 134 12.50 2.43 10.90
C GLY A 134 11.02 2.63 10.55
N VAL A 135 10.20 1.58 10.64
CA VAL A 135 8.75 1.66 10.43
C VAL A 135 8.05 1.89 11.76
N ASP A 136 7.39 3.03 11.88
CA ASP A 136 6.49 3.34 12.99
C ASP A 136 5.16 2.61 12.77
N ALA A 137 4.93 1.56 13.53
CA ALA A 137 3.73 0.74 13.44
C ALA A 137 2.65 1.23 14.41
N TYR A 138 1.43 1.37 13.91
CA TYR A 138 0.23 1.73 14.68
C TYR A 138 -0.83 0.66 14.50
N ARG A 139 -1.67 0.49 15.51
CA ARG A 139 -2.82 -0.41 15.50
C ARG A 139 -4.11 0.38 15.57
N HIS A 140 -5.07 0.03 14.73
CA HIS A 140 -6.42 0.61 14.74
C HIS A 140 -7.44 -0.53 14.82
N ASP A 141 -8.43 -0.40 15.72
CA ASP A 141 -9.40 -1.48 15.99
C ASP A 141 -10.51 -1.59 14.91
N GLY A 142 -10.63 -0.60 14.02
CA GLY A 142 -11.57 -0.65 12.91
C GLY A 142 -11.02 -1.39 11.70
N GLU A 143 -11.84 -1.50 10.66
CA GLU A 143 -11.48 -2.11 9.39
C GLU A 143 -11.33 -1.05 8.30
N SER A 144 -10.49 -1.32 7.32
CA SER A 144 -10.43 -0.57 6.07
C SER A 144 -10.76 -1.49 4.90
N PRO A 145 -11.65 -1.10 3.97
CA PRO A 145 -12.00 -1.93 2.82
C PRO A 145 -10.87 -2.01 1.79
N VAL A 146 -9.93 -1.08 1.82
CA VAL A 146 -8.80 -1.00 0.89
C VAL A 146 -7.53 -0.64 1.65
N ALA A 147 -6.39 -1.04 1.12
CA ALA A 147 -5.11 -0.48 1.52
C ALA A 147 -4.94 0.90 0.87
N VAL A 148 -4.43 1.85 1.63
CA VAL A 148 -4.11 3.20 1.12
C VAL A 148 -2.69 3.53 1.52
N ALA A 149 -1.89 3.98 0.58
CA ALA A 149 -0.55 4.46 0.85
C ALA A 149 -0.35 5.83 0.19
N LEU A 150 0.31 6.72 0.89
CA LEU A 150 0.69 8.04 0.42
C LEU A 150 2.21 8.15 0.49
N GLY A 151 2.84 8.35 -0.64
CA GLY A 151 4.23 8.77 -0.76
C GLY A 151 4.34 10.28 -0.98
N ASP A 152 5.53 10.77 -1.32
CA ASP A 152 5.81 12.19 -1.46
C ASP A 152 4.95 12.85 -2.55
N ASP A 153 4.89 12.22 -3.73
CA ASP A 153 4.20 12.73 -4.92
C ASP A 153 3.07 11.83 -5.42
N ARG A 154 2.86 10.64 -4.83
CA ARG A 154 1.93 9.62 -5.31
C ARG A 154 1.04 9.08 -4.21
N ALA A 155 -0.19 8.74 -4.59
CA ALA A 155 -1.08 7.91 -3.80
C ALA A 155 -1.19 6.53 -4.46
N ALA A 156 -1.25 5.49 -3.63
CA ALA A 156 -1.53 4.13 -4.05
C ALA A 156 -2.72 3.57 -3.26
N VAL A 157 -3.61 2.87 -3.95
CA VAL A 157 -4.78 2.23 -3.35
C VAL A 157 -4.79 0.78 -3.77
N GLY A 158 -4.87 -0.14 -2.83
CA GLY A 158 -4.80 -1.58 -3.06
C GLY A 158 -6.05 -2.31 -2.60
N LEU A 159 -6.56 -3.20 -3.43
CA LEU A 159 -7.53 -4.20 -3.03
C LEU A 159 -6.78 -5.47 -2.63
N ILE A 160 -6.94 -5.91 -1.38
CA ILE A 160 -6.25 -7.07 -0.82
C ILE A 160 -7.26 -8.16 -0.51
N ASP A 161 -7.06 -9.34 -1.06
CA ASP A 161 -7.80 -10.55 -0.76
C ASP A 161 -6.94 -11.58 -0.01
N ASP A 162 -7.44 -12.82 0.13
CA ASP A 162 -6.74 -13.89 0.83
C ASP A 162 -5.48 -14.39 0.10
N ALA A 163 -5.36 -14.09 -1.19
CA ALA A 163 -4.19 -14.41 -2.03
C ALA A 163 -3.22 -13.22 -2.19
N GLY A 164 -3.42 -12.12 -1.45
CA GLY A 164 -2.56 -10.93 -1.46
C GLY A 164 -3.17 -9.74 -2.22
N VAL A 165 -2.33 -8.92 -2.87
CA VAL A 165 -2.81 -7.75 -3.61
C VAL A 165 -3.50 -8.18 -4.90
N ALA A 166 -4.82 -8.05 -4.96
CA ALA A 166 -5.65 -8.40 -6.12
C ALA A 166 -5.57 -7.35 -7.22
N ALA A 167 -5.59 -6.07 -6.84
CA ALA A 167 -5.39 -4.94 -7.74
C ALA A 167 -4.70 -3.79 -7.01
N LEU A 168 -3.93 -3.01 -7.74
CA LEU A 168 -3.28 -1.80 -7.28
C LEU A 168 -3.57 -0.68 -8.26
N LEU A 169 -4.02 0.46 -7.73
CA LEU A 169 -4.16 1.72 -8.43
C LEU A 169 -3.14 2.70 -7.85
N TRP A 170 -2.48 3.48 -8.71
CA TRP A 170 -1.61 4.56 -8.25
C TRP A 170 -1.76 5.78 -9.15
N THR A 171 -1.48 6.97 -8.57
CA THR A 171 -1.68 8.24 -9.27
C THR A 171 -0.92 9.37 -8.60
N GLN A 172 -0.63 10.41 -9.38
CA GLN A 172 -0.17 11.72 -8.92
C GLN A 172 -1.33 12.76 -8.90
N ASP A 173 -2.53 12.35 -9.24
CA ASP A 173 -3.69 13.25 -9.24
C ASP A 173 -3.89 13.90 -7.86
N PRO A 174 -3.96 15.23 -7.78
CA PRO A 174 -4.01 15.95 -6.51
C PRO A 174 -5.27 15.62 -5.71
N THR A 175 -6.40 15.38 -6.34
CA THR A 175 -7.68 15.08 -5.67
C THR A 175 -7.62 13.71 -4.99
N VAL A 176 -7.08 12.71 -5.68
CA VAL A 176 -6.89 11.36 -5.10
C VAL A 176 -5.83 11.39 -3.99
N ARG A 177 -4.76 12.16 -4.16
CA ARG A 177 -3.72 12.33 -3.14
C ARG A 177 -4.26 13.02 -1.88
N GLU A 178 -5.08 14.04 -2.04
CA GLU A 178 -5.73 14.73 -0.91
C GLU A 178 -6.67 13.79 -0.15
N TRP A 179 -7.48 13.02 -0.86
CA TRP A 179 -8.32 11.99 -0.26
C TRP A 179 -7.48 10.92 0.48
N ALA A 180 -6.40 10.42 -0.13
CA ALA A 180 -5.51 9.46 0.50
C ALA A 180 -4.86 10.02 1.75
N ALA A 181 -4.40 11.29 1.72
CA ALA A 181 -3.81 11.98 2.86
C ALA A 181 -4.83 12.15 4.00
N ALA A 182 -6.06 12.56 3.69
CA ALA A 182 -7.13 12.70 4.67
C ALA A 182 -7.50 11.33 5.30
N THR A 183 -7.53 10.28 4.46
CA THR A 183 -7.80 8.92 4.90
C THR A 183 -6.69 8.42 5.83
N CYS A 184 -5.43 8.50 5.43
CA CYS A 184 -4.30 8.09 6.25
C CYS A 184 -4.26 8.85 7.58
N ARG A 185 -4.51 10.16 7.57
CA ARG A 185 -4.56 10.98 8.79
C ARG A 185 -5.65 10.52 9.72
N ARG A 186 -6.88 10.31 9.22
CA ARG A 186 -8.02 9.86 10.03
C ARG A 186 -7.74 8.54 10.74
N TYR A 187 -7.11 7.58 10.04
CA TYR A 187 -6.74 6.31 10.66
C TYR A 187 -5.61 6.48 11.65
N LEU A 188 -4.62 7.30 11.36
CA LEU A 188 -3.47 7.52 12.24
C LEU A 188 -3.88 8.25 13.54
N ASP A 189 -4.77 9.24 13.45
CA ASP A 189 -5.26 10.00 14.60
C ASP A 189 -6.08 9.14 15.57
N ALA A 190 -6.72 8.08 15.07
CA ALA A 190 -7.51 7.13 15.86
C ALA A 190 -6.74 5.85 16.23
N ALA A 191 -5.48 5.72 15.81
CA ALA A 191 -4.67 4.53 16.06
C ALA A 191 -3.77 4.70 17.28
N GLU A 192 -3.43 3.58 17.91
CA GLU A 192 -2.47 3.51 19.00
C GLU A 192 -1.12 3.00 18.49
N PRO A 193 0.02 3.52 19.00
CA PRO A 193 1.33 2.95 18.68
C PRO A 193 1.35 1.46 18.98
N ALA A 194 1.79 0.66 18.03
CA ALA A 194 1.92 -0.79 18.22
C ALA A 194 3.09 -1.17 19.13
N SER A 195 3.94 -0.19 19.48
CA SER A 195 5.02 -0.32 20.46
C SER A 195 4.43 -0.34 21.85
N GLY A 196 4.15 -1.51 22.38
CA GLY A 196 3.60 -1.64 23.72
C GLY A 196 4.37 -2.70 24.51
N GLY A 197 4.97 -2.24 25.62
CA GLY A 197 5.42 -3.05 26.73
C GLY A 197 6.62 -3.95 26.51
#